data_f36fd67c58b4620df5530eda0f89fdb2
#
_entry.id   f36fd67c58b4620df5530eda0f89fdb2
#
_cell.length_a   1.000
_cell.length_b   1.000
_cell.length_c   1.000
_cell.angle_alpha   90.00
_cell.angle_beta   90.00
_cell.angle_gamma   90.00
#
_symmetry.space_group_name_H-M   'P 1'
#
loop_
_entity.id
_entity.type
_entity.pdbx_description
1 polymer ?
#
loop_
_entity_poly.entity_id
_entity_poly.type
_entity_poly.pdbx_seq_one_letter_code
_entity_poly.pdbx_strand_id
1 'polypeptide(L)'
;MDFSESDKNLWKDIYNSDNLMYCFNCGTCITGCPASHGEPPLLVRNLARMIIYGLEEELFDEDTPWSCVSCSKCEEMCPMDVKPFELILALRKWQSANDETRIPTAIVDIYKRGYTQAVGTNQELRESLGLPELPSITKMPEQLKFYQDMLMKTPVISENDYMFKEE
;
A
#
# COMPACT_ATOMS: atom_id res chain seq x y z
N MET A 1 -0.68 -7.59 27.11
CA MET A 1 0.27 -8.02 26.06
C MET A 1 1.12 -9.12 26.62
N ASP A 2 1.02 -10.29 26.06
CA ASP A 2 1.90 -11.41 26.40
C ASP A 2 3.06 -11.44 25.38
N PHE A 3 4.24 -11.00 25.81
CA PHE A 3 5.44 -10.99 24.96
C PHE A 3 6.04 -12.38 24.70
N SER A 4 5.41 -13.44 25.22
CA SER A 4 5.87 -14.81 25.00
C SER A 4 5.65 -15.29 23.55
N GLU A 5 4.71 -14.69 22.82
CA GLU A 5 4.33 -15.02 21.44
C GLU A 5 4.92 -14.05 20.39
N SER A 6 5.75 -13.08 20.83
CA SER A 6 6.33 -12.11 19.91
C SER A 6 7.36 -12.73 18.96
N ASP A 7 7.19 -12.53 17.64
CA ASP A 7 8.19 -12.95 16.66
C ASP A 7 9.32 -11.92 16.55
N LYS A 8 10.50 -12.30 17.07
CA LYS A 8 11.71 -11.46 17.04
C LYS A 8 12.26 -11.21 15.64
N ASN A 9 11.78 -11.93 14.63
CA ASN A 9 12.23 -11.78 13.24
C ASN A 9 11.19 -11.10 12.34
N LEU A 10 10.01 -10.78 12.86
CA LEU A 10 8.91 -10.16 12.10
C LEU A 10 9.36 -8.95 11.27
N TRP A 11 10.30 -8.16 11.79
CA TRP A 11 10.85 -7.01 11.09
C TRP A 11 11.58 -7.39 9.78
N LYS A 12 12.15 -8.60 9.69
CA LYS A 12 12.78 -9.09 8.44
C LYS A 12 11.74 -9.49 7.41
N ASP A 13 10.60 -9.97 7.84
CA ASP A 13 9.53 -10.44 6.96
C ASP A 13 8.72 -9.25 6.43
N ILE A 14 8.48 -8.23 7.27
CA ILE A 14 7.74 -7.04 6.88
C ILE A 14 8.64 -6.01 6.18
N TYR A 15 9.75 -5.64 6.84
CA TYR A 15 10.63 -4.57 6.36
C TYR A 15 12.08 -4.90 6.64
N ASN A 16 12.70 -5.63 5.73
CA ASN A 16 14.08 -6.10 5.85
C ASN A 16 15.09 -4.96 5.70
N SER A 17 15.15 -4.07 6.69
CA SER A 17 16.08 -2.96 6.76
C SER A 17 16.70 -2.86 8.15
N ASP A 18 18.01 -2.99 8.23
CA ASP A 18 18.77 -2.80 9.47
C ASP A 18 18.57 -1.40 10.07
N ASN A 19 18.24 -0.41 9.24
CA ASN A 19 18.00 0.97 9.67
C ASN A 19 16.81 1.08 10.61
N LEU A 20 15.84 0.15 10.56
CA LEU A 20 14.71 0.13 11.48
C LEU A 20 15.16 0.08 12.95
N MET A 21 16.22 -0.67 13.24
CA MET A 21 16.75 -0.83 14.59
C MET A 21 17.40 0.44 15.16
N TYR A 22 17.73 1.41 14.29
CA TYR A 22 18.25 2.72 14.73
C TYR A 22 17.15 3.68 15.20
N CYS A 23 15.87 3.27 15.13
CA CYS A 23 14.76 4.08 15.59
C CYS A 23 14.84 4.36 17.11
N PHE A 24 15.25 5.57 17.49
CA PHE A 24 15.31 5.97 18.90
C PHE A 24 14.02 6.63 19.42
N ASN A 25 12.91 6.45 18.70
CA ASN A 25 11.57 6.78 19.18
C ASN A 25 11.30 8.29 19.41
N CYS A 26 11.94 9.18 18.65
CA CYS A 26 11.85 10.65 18.84
C CYS A 26 10.47 11.25 18.47
N GLY A 27 9.69 10.58 17.62
CA GLY A 27 8.36 11.05 17.21
C GLY A 27 8.33 12.09 16.09
N THR A 28 9.47 12.49 15.52
CA THR A 28 9.54 13.48 14.43
C THR A 28 8.69 13.08 13.23
N CYS A 29 8.63 11.78 12.89
CA CYS A 29 7.81 11.25 11.81
C CYS A 29 6.30 11.44 12.05
N ILE A 30 5.83 11.52 13.30
CA ILE A 30 4.42 11.79 13.63
C ILE A 30 4.12 13.28 13.53
N THR A 31 5.01 14.13 14.04
CA THR A 31 4.80 15.59 14.08
C THR A 31 4.55 16.17 12.68
N GLY A 32 5.22 15.65 11.67
CA GLY A 32 5.06 16.10 10.29
C GLY A 32 3.97 15.40 9.49
N CYS A 33 3.34 14.35 10.02
CA CYS A 33 2.41 13.52 9.29
C CYS A 33 1.00 14.14 9.24
N PRO A 34 0.43 14.41 8.04
CA PRO A 34 -0.95 14.91 7.95
C PRO A 34 -1.99 13.91 8.46
N ALA A 35 -1.74 12.60 8.29
CA ALA A 35 -2.65 11.55 8.76
C ALA A 35 -2.56 11.31 10.29
N SER A 36 -1.58 11.88 11.00
CA SER A 36 -1.50 11.78 12.46
C SER A 36 -2.60 12.55 13.21
N HIS A 37 -3.32 13.41 12.49
CA HIS A 37 -4.46 14.18 13.00
C HIS A 37 -5.82 13.58 12.63
N GLY A 38 -5.84 12.41 11.96
CA GLY A 38 -7.06 11.68 11.60
C GLY A 38 -7.66 10.89 12.76
N GLU A 39 -8.82 10.28 12.52
CA GLU A 39 -9.46 9.33 13.44
C GLU A 39 -9.72 8.01 12.71
N PRO A 40 -9.00 6.94 13.07
CA PRO A 40 -7.86 6.86 14.01
C PRO A 40 -6.59 7.53 13.49
N PRO A 41 -5.71 8.06 14.36
CA PRO A 41 -4.49 8.76 13.97
C PRO A 41 -3.40 7.77 13.50
N LEU A 42 -2.74 8.07 12.38
CA LEU A 42 -1.57 7.32 11.93
C LEU A 42 -0.34 7.68 12.76
N LEU A 43 0.05 6.78 13.65
CA LEU A 43 1.21 6.94 14.53
C LEU A 43 2.39 6.08 14.05
N VAL A 44 3.08 6.54 12.99
CA VAL A 44 4.16 5.81 12.31
C VAL A 44 5.23 5.26 13.26
N ARG A 45 5.59 6.04 14.29
CA ARG A 45 6.52 5.61 15.34
C ARG A 45 6.03 4.37 16.08
N ASN A 46 4.73 4.27 16.35
CA ASN A 46 4.16 3.13 17.06
C ASN A 46 4.22 1.88 16.17
N LEU A 47 3.91 2.01 14.88
CA LEU A 47 4.04 0.92 13.91
C LEU A 47 5.47 0.37 13.87
N ALA A 48 6.46 1.28 13.79
CA ALA A 48 7.87 0.89 13.83
C ALA A 48 8.22 0.10 15.09
N ARG A 49 7.69 0.51 16.25
CA ARG A 49 7.91 -0.19 17.53
C ARG A 49 7.21 -1.55 17.57
N MET A 50 5.98 -1.64 17.07
CA MET A 50 5.25 -2.90 17.02
C MET A 50 6.01 -3.93 16.17
N ILE A 51 6.54 -3.51 15.01
CA ILE A 51 7.38 -4.36 14.15
C ILE A 51 8.65 -4.81 14.87
N ILE A 52 9.37 -3.90 15.54
CA ILE A 52 10.59 -4.23 16.31
C ILE A 52 10.29 -5.21 17.43
N TYR A 53 9.14 -5.09 18.08
CA TYR A 53 8.74 -5.98 19.18
C TYR A 53 8.09 -7.28 18.71
N GLY A 54 7.84 -7.45 17.40
CA GLY A 54 7.23 -8.66 16.86
C GLY A 54 5.77 -8.85 17.24
N LEU A 55 5.00 -7.75 17.34
CA LEU A 55 3.58 -7.77 17.66
C LEU A 55 2.76 -8.02 16.40
N GLU A 56 2.78 -9.25 15.93
CA GLU A 56 2.21 -9.64 14.63
C GLU A 56 0.69 -9.47 14.60
N GLU A 57 -0.01 -9.98 15.62
CA GLU A 57 -1.48 -9.91 15.68
C GLU A 57 -1.97 -8.47 15.69
N GLU A 58 -1.35 -7.62 16.52
CA GLU A 58 -1.73 -6.20 16.61
C GLU A 58 -1.44 -5.45 15.30
N LEU A 59 -0.35 -5.81 14.61
CA LEU A 59 -0.01 -5.22 13.30
C LEU A 59 -0.95 -5.70 12.20
N PHE A 60 -1.41 -6.94 12.28
CA PHE A 60 -2.34 -7.48 11.30
C PHE A 60 -3.69 -6.76 11.38
N ASP A 61 -4.18 -6.49 12.60
CA ASP A 61 -5.46 -5.81 12.84
C ASP A 61 -5.37 -4.28 12.68
N GLU A 62 -4.16 -3.73 12.53
CA GLU A 62 -3.95 -2.29 12.47
C GLU A 62 -4.31 -1.70 11.10
N ASP A 63 -5.32 -0.82 11.06
CA ASP A 63 -5.81 -0.20 9.82
C ASP A 63 -5.14 1.15 9.50
N THR A 64 -4.48 1.78 10.48
CA THR A 64 -3.93 3.13 10.31
C THR A 64 -2.85 3.24 9.22
N PRO A 65 -2.06 2.20 8.86
CA PRO A 65 -1.17 2.28 7.70
C PRO A 65 -1.88 2.71 6.41
N TRP A 66 -3.15 2.32 6.24
CA TRP A 66 -3.95 2.62 5.05
C TRP A 66 -4.43 4.08 4.98
N SER A 67 -4.34 4.83 6.07
CA SER A 67 -4.59 6.28 6.09
C SER A 67 -3.43 7.12 5.54
N CYS A 68 -2.28 6.49 5.25
CA CYS A 68 -1.11 7.22 4.72
C CYS A 68 -1.40 7.82 3.34
N VAL A 69 -1.19 9.12 3.19
CA VAL A 69 -1.39 9.87 1.94
C VAL A 69 -0.15 9.92 1.03
N SER A 70 0.84 9.10 1.31
CA SER A 70 2.06 8.94 0.50
C SER A 70 2.85 10.24 0.25
N CYS A 71 2.89 11.15 1.21
CA CYS A 71 3.59 12.43 1.09
C CYS A 71 5.10 12.36 1.38
N SER A 72 5.65 11.22 1.83
CA SER A 72 7.05 10.93 2.17
C SER A 72 7.69 11.85 3.23
N LYS A 73 6.94 12.78 3.85
CA LYS A 73 7.47 13.77 4.78
C LYS A 73 8.14 13.13 6.02
N CYS A 74 7.59 12.00 6.49
CA CYS A 74 8.16 11.27 7.63
C CYS A 74 9.57 10.73 7.33
N GLU A 75 9.87 10.41 6.08
CA GLU A 75 11.17 9.95 5.62
C GLU A 75 12.19 11.09 5.60
N GLU A 76 11.83 12.21 4.97
CA GLU A 76 12.66 13.41 4.90
C GLU A 76 13.00 13.98 6.29
N MET A 77 12.10 13.85 7.25
CA MET A 77 12.28 14.37 8.60
C MET A 77 12.99 13.40 9.56
N CYS A 78 13.26 12.15 9.14
CA CYS A 78 13.83 11.14 10.02
C CYS A 78 15.33 11.37 10.25
N PRO A 79 15.78 11.70 11.46
CA PRO A 79 17.21 11.98 11.71
C PRO A 79 18.08 10.71 11.68
N MET A 80 17.47 9.53 11.72
CA MET A 80 18.17 8.23 11.74
C MET A 80 18.02 7.46 10.43
N ASP A 81 17.47 8.07 9.40
CA ASP A 81 17.26 7.44 8.08
C ASP A 81 16.55 6.06 8.15
N VAL A 82 15.58 5.95 9.06
CA VAL A 82 14.77 4.72 9.25
C VAL A 82 13.84 4.46 8.06
N LYS A 83 13.62 5.48 7.22
CA LYS A 83 12.71 5.45 6.06
C LYS A 83 11.29 5.03 6.43
N PRO A 84 10.61 5.80 7.28
CA PRO A 84 9.29 5.41 7.80
C PRO A 84 8.21 5.30 6.73
N PHE A 85 8.35 5.96 5.59
CA PHE A 85 7.41 5.82 4.47
C PHE A 85 7.54 4.45 3.79
N GLU A 86 8.75 4.00 3.53
CA GLU A 86 9.00 2.65 2.98
C GLU A 86 8.48 1.56 3.93
N LEU A 87 8.66 1.76 5.25
CA LEU A 87 8.11 0.85 6.26
C LEU A 87 6.58 0.73 6.17
N ILE A 88 5.86 1.86 5.99
CA ILE A 88 4.39 1.82 5.82
C ILE A 88 4.01 1.05 4.56
N LEU A 89 4.73 1.26 3.44
CA LEU A 89 4.45 0.52 2.20
C LEU A 89 4.71 -0.97 2.37
N ALA A 90 5.80 -1.33 3.03
CA ALA A 90 6.13 -2.72 3.34
C ALA A 90 5.08 -3.38 4.23
N LEU A 91 4.59 -2.67 5.26
CA LEU A 91 3.53 -3.15 6.14
C LEU A 91 2.20 -3.35 5.38
N ARG A 92 1.81 -2.41 4.52
CA ARG A 92 0.64 -2.57 3.64
C ARG A 92 0.78 -3.80 2.73
N LYS A 93 1.96 -3.99 2.13
CA LYS A 93 2.24 -5.15 1.29
C LYS A 93 2.10 -6.44 2.10
N TRP A 94 2.67 -6.49 3.30
CA TRP A 94 2.57 -7.64 4.19
C TRP A 94 1.12 -7.92 4.60
N GLN A 95 0.35 -6.91 5.00
CA GLN A 95 -1.07 -7.05 5.34
C GLN A 95 -1.88 -7.58 4.15
N SER A 96 -1.71 -7.00 2.95
CA SER A 96 -2.45 -7.42 1.75
C SER A 96 -2.06 -8.81 1.24
N ALA A 97 -0.85 -9.28 1.55
CA ALA A 97 -0.41 -10.64 1.21
C ALA A 97 -1.04 -11.71 2.13
N ASN A 98 -1.42 -11.33 3.35
CA ASN A 98 -2.00 -12.23 4.35
C ASN A 98 -3.53 -12.04 4.50
N ASP A 99 -4.11 -10.97 3.91
CA ASP A 99 -5.53 -10.66 3.97
C ASP A 99 -6.03 -10.15 2.60
N GLU A 100 -6.74 -10.99 1.88
CA GLU A 100 -7.27 -10.66 0.54
C GLU A 100 -8.25 -9.47 0.56
N THR A 101 -8.90 -9.20 1.69
CA THR A 101 -9.80 -8.05 1.81
C THR A 101 -9.08 -6.70 1.76
N ARG A 102 -7.77 -6.70 2.01
CA ARG A 102 -6.89 -5.52 2.01
C ARG A 102 -6.17 -5.29 0.68
N ILE A 103 -6.47 -6.10 -0.35
CA ILE A 103 -5.90 -5.90 -1.68
C ILE A 103 -6.42 -4.59 -2.28
N PRO A 104 -5.54 -3.66 -2.72
CA PRO A 104 -5.97 -2.42 -3.34
C PRO A 104 -6.71 -2.68 -4.66
N THR A 105 -8.02 -2.45 -4.68
CA THR A 105 -8.86 -2.65 -5.88
C THR A 105 -8.37 -1.88 -7.09
N ALA A 106 -7.77 -0.71 -6.89
CA ALA A 106 -7.21 0.11 -7.96
C ALA A 106 -6.11 -0.63 -8.77
N ILE A 107 -5.27 -1.44 -8.11
CA ILE A 107 -4.21 -2.22 -8.79
C ILE A 107 -4.85 -3.33 -9.62
N VAL A 108 -5.84 -4.02 -9.06
CA VAL A 108 -6.60 -5.07 -9.76
C VAL A 108 -7.36 -4.49 -10.94
N ASP A 109 -7.97 -3.32 -10.81
CA ASP A 109 -8.68 -2.63 -11.89
C ASP A 109 -7.73 -2.21 -13.03
N ILE A 110 -6.53 -1.71 -12.69
CA ILE A 110 -5.51 -1.41 -13.72
C ILE A 110 -5.18 -2.66 -14.52
N TYR A 111 -4.97 -3.80 -13.87
CA TYR A 111 -4.66 -5.05 -14.56
C TYR A 111 -5.84 -5.56 -15.39
N LYS A 112 -7.05 -5.62 -14.80
CA LYS A 112 -8.24 -6.20 -15.47
C LYS A 112 -8.83 -5.28 -16.53
N ARG A 113 -8.77 -3.97 -16.35
CA ARG A 113 -9.50 -2.97 -17.15
C ARG A 113 -8.61 -1.92 -17.81
N GLY A 114 -7.34 -1.78 -17.37
CA GLY A 114 -6.41 -0.77 -17.87
C GLY A 114 -6.62 0.64 -17.30
N TYR A 115 -7.46 0.81 -16.28
CA TYR A 115 -7.72 2.11 -15.64
C TYR A 115 -8.13 1.94 -14.18
N THR A 116 -7.89 2.98 -13.36
CA THR A 116 -8.20 3.00 -11.92
C THR A 116 -9.60 3.50 -11.58
N GLN A 117 -10.18 4.33 -12.47
CA GLN A 117 -11.48 4.96 -12.24
C GLN A 117 -12.45 4.54 -13.34
N ALA A 118 -13.63 4.08 -12.92
CA ALA A 118 -14.71 3.81 -13.84
C ALA A 118 -15.14 5.11 -14.55
N VAL A 119 -15.41 5.01 -15.84
CA VAL A 119 -15.81 6.18 -16.67
C VAL A 119 -17.16 6.74 -16.21
N GLY A 120 -18.06 5.89 -15.72
CA GLY A 120 -19.32 6.24 -15.04
C GLY A 120 -20.04 7.47 -15.63
N THR A 121 -20.41 8.39 -14.75
CA THR A 121 -21.10 9.65 -15.09
C THR A 121 -20.33 10.58 -16.04
N ASN A 122 -19.01 10.40 -16.16
CA ASN A 122 -18.20 11.19 -17.11
C ASN A 122 -18.54 10.86 -18.56
N GLN A 123 -19.00 9.65 -18.86
CA GLN A 123 -19.43 9.30 -20.21
C GLN A 123 -20.73 10.02 -20.58
N GLU A 124 -21.72 10.06 -19.68
CA GLU A 124 -22.97 10.79 -19.89
C GLU A 124 -22.73 12.31 -20.07
N LEU A 125 -21.81 12.87 -19.29
CA LEU A 125 -21.42 14.26 -19.41
C LEU A 125 -20.75 14.53 -20.79
N ARG A 126 -19.90 13.63 -21.24
CA ARG A 126 -19.25 13.75 -22.57
C ARG A 126 -20.28 13.72 -23.71
N GLU A 127 -21.24 12.82 -23.63
CA GLU A 127 -22.33 12.71 -24.62
C GLU A 127 -23.18 14.00 -24.65
N SER A 128 -23.49 14.55 -23.48
CA SER A 128 -24.23 15.82 -23.38
C SER A 128 -23.49 17.01 -24.02
N LEU A 129 -22.15 16.95 -24.07
CA LEU A 129 -21.27 17.93 -24.71
C LEU A 129 -20.96 17.61 -26.18
N GLY A 130 -21.54 16.56 -26.74
CA GLY A 130 -21.28 16.13 -28.12
C GLY A 130 -19.86 15.58 -28.34
N LEU A 131 -19.18 15.14 -27.29
CA LEU A 131 -17.86 14.58 -27.37
C LEU A 131 -17.93 13.05 -27.64
N PRO A 132 -16.97 12.49 -28.39
CA PRO A 132 -16.93 11.05 -28.63
C PRO A 132 -16.76 10.26 -27.34
N GLU A 133 -17.21 9.00 -27.36
CA GLU A 133 -17.00 8.07 -26.26
C GLU A 133 -15.51 7.94 -25.89
N LEU A 134 -15.22 7.79 -24.59
CA LEU A 134 -13.85 7.57 -24.14
C LEU A 134 -13.32 6.23 -24.68
N PRO A 135 -12.13 6.20 -25.27
CA PRO A 135 -11.50 4.96 -25.68
C PRO A 135 -11.24 4.11 -24.44
N SER A 136 -11.57 2.83 -24.51
CA SER A 136 -11.29 1.87 -23.45
C SER A 136 -10.59 0.66 -24.03
N ILE A 137 -9.48 0.27 -23.41
CA ILE A 137 -8.72 -0.93 -23.81
C ILE A 137 -9.57 -2.21 -23.64
N THR A 138 -10.58 -2.19 -22.78
CA THR A 138 -11.51 -3.32 -22.57
C THR A 138 -12.34 -3.65 -23.82
N LYS A 139 -12.51 -2.68 -24.75
CA LYS A 139 -13.17 -2.89 -26.04
C LYS A 139 -12.26 -3.50 -27.10
N MET A 140 -10.99 -3.68 -26.78
CA MET A 140 -9.95 -4.19 -27.68
C MET A 140 -9.24 -5.39 -27.02
N PRO A 141 -9.83 -6.60 -27.06
CA PRO A 141 -9.37 -7.74 -26.26
C PRO A 141 -7.93 -8.17 -26.56
N GLU A 142 -7.47 -8.02 -27.81
CA GLU A 142 -6.08 -8.35 -28.19
C GLU A 142 -5.09 -7.37 -27.53
N GLN A 143 -5.41 -6.09 -27.53
CA GLN A 143 -4.59 -5.05 -26.90
C GLN A 143 -4.60 -5.17 -25.38
N LEU A 144 -5.76 -5.51 -24.78
CA LEU A 144 -5.86 -5.77 -23.37
C LEU A 144 -4.97 -6.95 -22.96
N LYS A 145 -5.03 -8.05 -23.72
CA LYS A 145 -4.19 -9.22 -23.45
C LYS A 145 -2.70 -8.87 -23.59
N PHE A 146 -2.31 -8.15 -24.64
CA PHE A 146 -0.92 -7.69 -24.80
C PHE A 146 -0.47 -6.83 -23.61
N TYR A 147 -1.34 -5.92 -23.14
CA TYR A 147 -1.09 -5.08 -21.97
C TYR A 147 -0.91 -5.92 -20.71
N GLN A 148 -1.77 -6.90 -20.46
CA GLN A 148 -1.67 -7.83 -19.32
C GLN A 148 -0.37 -8.65 -19.38
N ASP A 149 -0.03 -9.20 -20.54
CA ASP A 149 1.21 -9.96 -20.75
C ASP A 149 2.47 -9.09 -20.52
N MET A 150 2.39 -7.81 -20.84
CA MET A 150 3.46 -6.85 -20.58
C MET A 150 3.57 -6.58 -19.07
N LEU A 151 2.45 -6.34 -18.39
CA LEU A 151 2.42 -6.10 -16.95
C LEU A 151 2.93 -7.29 -16.13
N MET A 152 2.59 -8.52 -16.53
CA MET A 152 3.07 -9.74 -15.87
C MET A 152 4.59 -9.88 -15.86
N LYS A 153 5.28 -9.21 -16.79
CA LYS A 153 6.76 -9.19 -16.86
C LYS A 153 7.37 -8.11 -15.95
N THR A 154 6.55 -7.26 -15.35
CA THR A 154 7.05 -6.21 -14.44
C THR A 154 7.18 -6.73 -13.03
N PRO A 155 8.19 -6.26 -12.24
CA PRO A 155 8.34 -6.63 -10.84
C PRO A 155 7.08 -6.34 -10.01
N VAL A 156 6.34 -5.27 -10.35
CA VAL A 156 5.11 -4.88 -9.64
C VAL A 156 4.09 -6.00 -9.61
N ILE A 157 3.92 -6.73 -10.72
CA ILE A 157 2.97 -7.85 -10.79
C ILE A 157 3.63 -9.16 -10.37
N SER A 158 4.85 -9.47 -10.87
CA SER A 158 5.51 -10.74 -10.58
C SER A 158 5.84 -10.95 -9.10
N GLU A 159 6.08 -9.87 -8.35
CA GLU A 159 6.30 -9.93 -6.90
C GLU A 159 5.01 -9.90 -6.07
N ASN A 160 3.87 -9.65 -6.70
CA ASN A 160 2.57 -9.52 -6.05
C ASN A 160 1.49 -10.34 -6.78
N ASP A 161 1.86 -11.51 -7.28
CA ASP A 161 0.99 -12.40 -8.06
C ASP A 161 -0.26 -12.86 -7.28
N TYR A 162 -0.19 -12.88 -5.94
CA TYR A 162 -1.32 -13.17 -5.06
C TYR A 162 -2.52 -12.24 -5.30
N MET A 163 -2.29 -10.99 -5.76
CA MET A 163 -3.36 -10.02 -6.05
C MET A 163 -4.16 -10.34 -7.32
N PHE A 164 -3.65 -11.22 -8.19
CA PHE A 164 -4.17 -11.47 -9.54
C PHE A 164 -4.63 -12.91 -9.75
N LYS A 165 -4.66 -13.74 -8.71
CA LYS A 165 -5.21 -15.09 -8.76
C LYS A 165 -6.68 -15.00 -9.12
N GLU A 166 -7.07 -15.66 -10.21
CA GLU A 166 -8.49 -15.86 -10.55
C GLU A 166 -9.08 -16.86 -9.55
N GLU A 167 -10.26 -16.53 -9.02
CA GLU A 167 -11.07 -17.47 -8.23
C GLU A 167 -11.54 -18.65 -9.08
#